data_ee810127dd8fd11439501f4e513b5d05
#
_entry.id   ee810127dd8fd11439501f4e513b5d05
#
_cell.length_a   1.000
_cell.length_b   1.000
_cell.length_c   1.000
_cell.angle_alpha   90.00
_cell.angle_beta   90.00
_cell.angle_gamma   90.00
#
_symmetry.space_group_name_H-M   'P 1'
#
loop_
_entity.id
_entity.type
_entity.pdbx_description
1 polymer ?
#
loop_
_entity_poly.entity_id
_entity_poly.type
_entity_poly.pdbx_seq_one_letter_code
_entity_poly.pdbx_strand_id
1 'polypeptide(L)'
;MFKEKLKEAELMPKIFYWFNRYLEKSGFKVSEGTIVDATILEVPKQRNTKEENAQVKKGEVPSEWKKNHNKLYQKDTDARWTKKGNCSFFGYKNHIAVDPKSKFIREYHVTSANVYDGVAGIELLKNRTKLYADSAYRNCDEFMKELKKKNLVDKICFKGYRNKPLKEKEKKINTKIARIRSRVEHVFGDMKSFSNKMIRTIGLERAKFQLGLINLIFNFRRFAFYQS
;
A
#
# COMPACT_ATOMS: atom_id res chain seq x y z
N MET A 1 13.76 10.01 -20.05
CA MET A 1 15.02 10.51 -19.48
C MET A 1 15.43 9.69 -18.25
N PHE A 2 16.28 10.15 -17.33
CA PHE A 2 16.87 9.31 -16.27
C PHE A 2 15.84 8.44 -15.49
N LYS A 3 14.74 9.05 -14.97
CA LYS A 3 13.69 8.31 -14.25
C LYS A 3 13.02 7.21 -15.09
N GLU A 4 12.79 7.45 -16.38
CA GLU A 4 12.20 6.44 -17.28
C GLU A 4 13.16 5.25 -17.46
N LYS A 5 14.46 5.50 -17.64
CA LYS A 5 15.48 4.45 -17.72
C LYS A 5 15.55 3.61 -16.44
N LEU A 6 15.47 4.25 -15.26
CA LEU A 6 15.43 3.52 -13.98
C LEU A 6 14.17 2.67 -13.82
N LYS A 7 13.03 3.15 -14.30
CA LYS A 7 11.75 2.42 -14.31
C LYS A 7 11.83 1.22 -15.27
N GLU A 8 12.30 1.44 -16.50
CA GLU A 8 12.46 0.40 -17.53
C GLU A 8 13.42 -0.72 -17.08
N ALA A 9 14.46 -0.37 -16.34
CA ALA A 9 15.41 -1.34 -15.78
C ALA A 9 14.91 -2.02 -14.49
N GLU A 10 13.69 -1.70 -14.02
CA GLU A 10 13.10 -2.22 -12.78
C GLU A 10 14.04 -2.10 -11.56
N LEU A 11 14.79 -1.01 -11.50
CA LEU A 11 15.83 -0.84 -10.47
C LEU A 11 15.24 -0.56 -9.08
N MET A 12 14.06 0.07 -8.98
CA MET A 12 13.51 0.44 -7.68
C MET A 12 13.24 -0.76 -6.77
N PRO A 13 12.58 -1.85 -7.21
CA PRO A 13 12.42 -3.04 -6.40
C PRO A 13 13.75 -3.66 -5.99
N LYS A 14 14.75 -3.68 -6.90
CA LYS A 14 16.08 -4.22 -6.63
C LYS A 14 16.82 -3.44 -5.55
N ILE A 15 16.81 -2.10 -5.64
CA ILE A 15 17.44 -1.21 -4.64
C ILE A 15 16.74 -1.35 -3.29
N PHE A 16 15.41 -1.39 -3.27
CA PHE A 16 14.63 -1.56 -2.05
C PHE A 16 14.93 -2.90 -1.37
N TYR A 17 14.98 -3.99 -2.14
CA TYR A 17 15.35 -5.32 -1.64
C TYR A 17 16.79 -5.36 -1.13
N TRP A 18 17.75 -4.80 -1.88
CA TRP A 18 19.14 -4.69 -1.47
C TRP A 18 19.29 -3.95 -0.13
N PHE A 19 18.61 -2.81 0.01
CA PHE A 19 18.64 -2.04 1.27
C PHE A 19 18.01 -2.81 2.43
N ASN A 20 16.93 -3.55 2.22
CA ASN A 20 16.37 -4.41 3.26
C ASN A 20 17.34 -5.50 3.71
N ARG A 21 18.09 -6.10 2.79
CA ARG A 21 19.17 -7.05 3.14
C ARG A 21 20.30 -6.37 3.94
N TYR A 22 20.65 -5.16 3.58
CA TYR A 22 21.62 -4.36 4.34
C TYR A 22 21.11 -4.12 5.78
N LEU A 23 19.86 -3.72 5.95
CA LEU A 23 19.23 -3.57 7.27
C LEU A 23 19.30 -4.86 8.12
N GLU A 24 19.05 -6.01 7.51
CA GLU A 24 19.14 -7.30 8.21
C GLU A 24 20.56 -7.61 8.67
N LYS A 25 21.56 -7.34 7.83
CA LYS A 25 22.99 -7.47 8.18
C LYS A 25 23.40 -6.49 9.27
N SER A 26 22.80 -5.30 9.31
CA SER A 26 23.01 -4.28 10.36
C SER A 26 22.23 -4.57 11.66
N GLY A 27 21.67 -5.78 11.82
CA GLY A 27 21.01 -6.20 13.06
C GLY A 27 19.50 -5.93 13.13
N PHE A 28 18.91 -5.26 12.13
CA PHE A 28 17.48 -4.99 12.10
C PHE A 28 16.69 -6.17 11.50
N LYS A 29 16.70 -7.31 12.19
CA LYS A 29 15.92 -8.49 11.78
C LYS A 29 14.45 -8.34 12.22
N VAL A 30 13.52 -8.87 11.42
CA VAL A 30 12.11 -8.92 11.80
C VAL A 30 11.90 -10.04 12.83
N SER A 31 11.52 -9.68 14.04
CA SER A 31 11.39 -10.63 15.15
C SER A 31 9.96 -10.82 15.66
N GLU A 32 9.14 -9.78 15.66
CA GLU A 32 7.83 -9.76 16.33
C GLU A 32 6.63 -9.93 15.39
N GLY A 33 6.87 -10.18 14.10
CA GLY A 33 5.83 -10.29 13.09
C GLY A 33 5.81 -9.09 12.14
N THR A 34 4.69 -8.86 11.48
CA THR A 34 4.55 -7.82 10.44
C THR A 34 3.18 -7.14 10.55
N ILE A 35 3.15 -5.82 10.40
CA ILE A 35 1.92 -5.06 10.25
C ILE A 35 1.71 -4.85 8.75
N VAL A 36 0.53 -5.23 8.24
CA VAL A 36 0.11 -4.95 6.87
C VAL A 36 -1.00 -3.91 6.88
N ASP A 37 -0.82 -2.86 6.11
CA ASP A 37 -1.81 -1.79 5.96
C ASP A 37 -1.62 -1.05 4.63
N ALA A 38 -2.59 -0.21 4.25
CA ALA A 38 -2.58 0.55 3.01
C ALA A 38 -2.90 2.03 3.23
N THR A 39 -2.25 2.88 2.45
CA THR A 39 -2.59 4.30 2.38
C THR A 39 -2.98 4.69 0.95
N ILE A 40 -3.96 5.58 0.83
CA ILE A 40 -4.37 6.14 -0.46
C ILE A 40 -3.49 7.35 -0.75
N LEU A 41 -2.99 7.42 -1.99
CA LEU A 41 -2.31 8.58 -2.53
C LEU A 41 -3.09 9.11 -3.73
N GLU A 42 -3.49 10.36 -3.62
CA GLU A 42 -4.29 11.01 -4.66
C GLU A 42 -3.42 11.41 -5.86
N VAL A 43 -4.05 11.42 -7.03
CA VAL A 43 -3.55 12.05 -8.25
C VAL A 43 -4.50 13.18 -8.65
N PRO A 44 -4.08 14.11 -9.52
CA PRO A 44 -4.96 15.16 -10.00
C PRO A 44 -6.25 14.59 -10.59
N LYS A 45 -7.39 15.05 -10.07
CA LYS A 45 -8.70 14.63 -10.56
C LYS A 45 -8.89 15.03 -12.00
N GLN A 46 -9.37 14.10 -12.81
CA GLN A 46 -9.56 14.32 -14.24
C GLN A 46 -11.01 14.69 -14.54
N ARG A 47 -11.19 15.62 -15.45
CA ARG A 47 -12.50 15.96 -16.00
C ARG A 47 -12.80 15.00 -17.16
N ASN A 48 -13.47 13.91 -16.87
CA ASN A 48 -13.92 12.91 -17.85
C ASN A 48 -15.45 12.91 -17.91
N THR A 49 -16.01 12.57 -19.06
CA THR A 49 -17.45 12.30 -19.19
C THR A 49 -17.80 10.97 -18.48
N LYS A 50 -19.09 10.69 -18.32
CA LYS A 50 -19.56 9.42 -17.76
C LYS A 50 -19.17 8.23 -18.66
N GLU A 51 -19.27 8.44 -19.98
CA GLU A 51 -18.95 7.46 -21.02
C GLU A 51 -17.45 7.17 -21.05
N GLU A 52 -16.59 8.21 -21.01
CA GLU A 52 -15.14 8.07 -20.91
C GLU A 52 -14.75 7.29 -19.63
N ASN A 53 -15.36 7.62 -18.48
CA ASN A 53 -15.11 6.89 -17.25
C ASN A 53 -15.58 5.43 -17.31
N ALA A 54 -16.67 5.13 -18.00
CA ALA A 54 -17.15 3.76 -18.18
C ALA A 54 -16.17 2.92 -19.02
N GLN A 55 -15.62 3.49 -20.10
CA GLN A 55 -14.60 2.85 -20.94
C GLN A 55 -13.31 2.60 -20.13
N VAL A 56 -12.80 3.61 -19.43
CA VAL A 56 -11.60 3.48 -18.59
C VAL A 56 -11.77 2.43 -17.49
N LYS A 57 -12.97 2.28 -16.91
CA LYS A 57 -13.26 1.21 -15.96
C LYS A 57 -13.16 -0.19 -16.57
N LYS A 58 -13.48 -0.35 -17.85
CA LYS A 58 -13.33 -1.61 -18.59
C LYS A 58 -11.89 -1.88 -19.04
N GLY A 59 -10.95 -0.96 -18.79
CA GLY A 59 -9.57 -1.03 -19.25
C GLY A 59 -9.37 -0.52 -20.68
N GLU A 60 -10.39 0.13 -21.25
CA GLU A 60 -10.35 0.67 -22.61
C GLU A 60 -9.90 2.13 -22.59
N VAL A 61 -9.18 2.54 -23.63
CA VAL A 61 -8.84 3.96 -23.86
C VAL A 61 -9.88 4.56 -24.81
N PRO A 62 -10.59 5.63 -24.41
CA PRO A 62 -11.58 6.29 -25.25
C PRO A 62 -11.01 6.68 -26.62
N SER A 63 -11.76 6.42 -27.70
CA SER A 63 -11.34 6.67 -29.07
C SER A 63 -11.00 8.13 -29.33
N GLU A 64 -11.74 9.05 -28.71
CA GLU A 64 -11.50 10.50 -28.74
C GLU A 64 -10.11 10.87 -28.17
N TRP A 65 -9.64 10.14 -27.14
CA TRP A 65 -8.29 10.38 -26.57
C TRP A 65 -7.20 9.87 -27.51
N LYS A 66 -7.45 8.74 -28.20
CA LYS A 66 -6.50 8.18 -29.18
C LYS A 66 -6.29 9.12 -30.36
N LYS A 67 -7.34 9.85 -30.80
CA LYS A 67 -7.24 10.87 -31.85
C LYS A 67 -6.47 12.12 -31.43
N ASN A 68 -6.41 12.42 -30.12
CA ASN A 68 -5.72 13.59 -29.59
C ASN A 68 -4.61 13.13 -28.62
N HIS A 69 -3.40 12.98 -29.17
CA HIS A 69 -2.23 12.55 -28.40
C HIS A 69 -1.95 13.43 -27.17
N ASN A 70 -2.11 14.76 -27.28
CA ASN A 70 -1.89 15.67 -26.17
C ASN A 70 -2.90 15.43 -25.04
N LYS A 71 -4.17 15.14 -25.37
CA LYS A 71 -5.20 14.76 -24.40
C LYS A 71 -4.85 13.42 -23.75
N LEU A 72 -4.44 12.43 -24.55
CA LEU A 72 -4.08 11.10 -24.06
C LEU A 72 -2.92 11.14 -23.05
N TYR A 73 -1.86 11.89 -23.35
CA TYR A 73 -0.70 12.04 -22.46
C TYR A 73 -1.02 12.71 -21.12
N GLN A 74 -2.13 13.44 -21.03
CA GLN A 74 -2.59 14.09 -19.80
C GLN A 74 -3.57 13.23 -18.98
N LYS A 75 -4.01 12.08 -19.51
CA LYS A 75 -5.00 11.21 -18.88
C LYS A 75 -4.34 10.02 -18.20
N ASP A 76 -4.67 9.82 -16.96
CA ASP A 76 -4.27 8.63 -16.21
C ASP A 76 -5.36 7.55 -16.37
N THR A 77 -5.03 6.52 -17.15
CA THR A 77 -5.94 5.39 -17.40
C THR A 77 -5.89 4.30 -16.33
N ASP A 78 -4.95 4.38 -15.40
CA ASP A 78 -4.73 3.37 -14.36
C ASP A 78 -5.24 3.80 -12.99
N ALA A 79 -5.26 5.11 -12.71
CA ALA A 79 -5.82 5.64 -11.48
C ALA A 79 -7.33 5.36 -11.40
N ARG A 80 -7.81 5.07 -10.19
CA ARG A 80 -9.22 4.71 -9.95
C ARG A 80 -9.77 5.47 -8.75
N TRP A 81 -11.09 5.63 -8.78
CA TRP A 81 -11.85 6.11 -7.64
C TRP A 81 -12.01 5.04 -6.58
N THR A 82 -11.84 5.44 -5.33
CA THR A 82 -12.18 4.65 -4.15
C THR A 82 -12.90 5.52 -3.13
N LYS A 83 -13.63 4.89 -2.21
CA LYS A 83 -14.36 5.59 -1.15
C LYS A 83 -13.86 5.12 0.22
N LYS A 84 -13.55 6.06 1.10
CA LYS A 84 -13.21 5.77 2.50
C LYS A 84 -14.08 6.66 3.40
N GLY A 85 -15.00 6.03 4.14
CA GLY A 85 -16.06 6.77 4.83
C GLY A 85 -16.93 7.54 3.82
N ASN A 86 -17.12 8.84 4.06
CA ASN A 86 -17.89 9.71 3.18
C ASN A 86 -17.05 10.42 2.10
N CYS A 87 -15.72 10.21 2.11
CA CYS A 87 -14.81 10.86 1.16
C CYS A 87 -14.47 9.95 -0.02
N SER A 88 -14.46 10.54 -1.23
CA SER A 88 -14.05 9.87 -2.45
C SER A 88 -12.66 10.34 -2.86
N PHE A 89 -11.78 9.40 -3.17
CA PHE A 89 -10.38 9.61 -3.53
C PHE A 89 -10.13 9.05 -4.94
N PHE A 90 -9.33 9.75 -5.74
CA PHE A 90 -8.90 9.29 -7.05
C PHE A 90 -7.38 9.13 -7.05
N GLY A 91 -6.90 7.92 -7.35
CA GLY A 91 -5.46 7.66 -7.35
C GLY A 91 -5.06 6.21 -7.20
N TYR A 92 -4.05 5.99 -6.37
CA TYR A 92 -3.40 4.71 -6.12
C TYR A 92 -3.39 4.38 -4.63
N LYS A 93 -3.11 3.12 -4.32
CA LYS A 93 -2.83 2.66 -2.95
C LYS A 93 -1.39 2.19 -2.84
N ASN A 94 -0.73 2.56 -1.75
CA ASN A 94 0.53 2.00 -1.31
C ASN A 94 0.25 1.03 -0.17
N HIS A 95 0.33 -0.26 -0.44
CA HIS A 95 0.23 -1.31 0.55
C HIS A 95 1.62 -1.61 1.07
N ILE A 96 1.82 -1.61 2.38
CA ILE A 96 3.13 -1.84 3.00
C ILE A 96 3.06 -2.91 4.08
N ALA A 97 4.16 -3.62 4.22
CA ALA A 97 4.43 -4.54 5.31
C ALA A 97 5.54 -3.95 6.19
N VAL A 98 5.24 -3.66 7.43
CA VAL A 98 6.11 -2.94 8.36
C VAL A 98 6.51 -3.84 9.53
N ASP A 99 7.77 -3.78 9.92
CA ASP A 99 8.23 -4.40 11.17
C ASP A 99 7.73 -3.61 12.38
N PRO A 100 6.98 -4.22 13.31
CA PRO A 100 6.41 -3.53 14.46
C PRO A 100 7.44 -2.86 15.36
N LYS A 101 8.63 -3.42 15.51
CA LYS A 101 9.67 -2.92 16.41
C LYS A 101 10.45 -1.77 15.80
N SER A 102 11.08 -2.00 14.68
CA SER A 102 11.95 -1.03 14.02
C SER A 102 11.18 -0.01 13.17
N LYS A 103 9.94 -0.30 12.79
CA LYS A 103 9.10 0.44 11.85
C LYS A 103 9.66 0.51 10.42
N PHE A 104 10.65 -0.30 10.05
CA PHE A 104 11.10 -0.40 8.65
C PHE A 104 10.03 -1.03 7.77
N ILE A 105 9.85 -0.46 6.59
CA ILE A 105 9.03 -1.06 5.53
C ILE A 105 9.84 -2.22 4.94
N ARG A 106 9.29 -3.42 5.01
CA ARG A 106 9.95 -4.65 4.54
C ARG A 106 9.50 -5.08 3.16
N GLU A 107 8.24 -4.84 2.84
CA GLU A 107 7.65 -5.11 1.55
C GLU A 107 6.70 -3.96 1.20
N TYR A 108 6.49 -3.73 -0.08
CA TYR A 108 5.43 -2.86 -0.54
C TYR A 108 4.83 -3.36 -1.85
N HIS A 109 3.57 -3.02 -2.08
CA HIS A 109 2.86 -3.28 -3.31
C HIS A 109 2.00 -2.07 -3.67
N VAL A 110 1.96 -1.70 -4.95
CA VAL A 110 1.22 -0.51 -5.40
C VAL A 110 0.14 -0.95 -6.37
N THR A 111 -1.08 -0.46 -6.14
CA THR A 111 -2.24 -0.77 -6.97
C THR A 111 -3.04 0.49 -7.28
N SER A 112 -3.96 0.38 -8.24
CA SER A 112 -5.03 1.36 -8.40
C SER A 112 -5.89 1.41 -7.13
N ALA A 113 -6.44 2.58 -6.78
CA ALA A 113 -7.10 2.79 -5.48
C ALA A 113 -8.36 1.94 -5.26
N ASN A 114 -8.98 1.41 -6.31
CA ASN A 114 -10.16 0.55 -6.21
C ASN A 114 -9.86 -0.91 -5.85
N VAL A 115 -8.58 -1.32 -5.92
CA VAL A 115 -8.21 -2.69 -5.55
C VAL A 115 -8.45 -2.89 -4.05
N TYR A 116 -9.05 -4.03 -3.70
CA TYR A 116 -9.35 -4.36 -2.31
C TYR A 116 -8.05 -4.69 -1.54
N ASP A 117 -7.93 -4.14 -0.32
CA ASP A 117 -6.69 -4.24 0.46
C ASP A 117 -6.31 -5.68 0.80
N GLY A 118 -7.30 -6.54 1.03
CA GLY A 118 -7.08 -7.97 1.26
C GLY A 118 -6.44 -8.67 0.08
N VAL A 119 -6.90 -8.38 -1.15
CA VAL A 119 -6.34 -8.97 -2.38
C VAL A 119 -4.90 -8.51 -2.60
N ALA A 120 -4.67 -7.19 -2.54
CA ALA A 120 -3.33 -6.63 -2.70
C ALA A 120 -2.37 -7.05 -1.58
N GLY A 121 -2.89 -7.27 -0.37
CA GLY A 121 -2.12 -7.69 0.79
C GLY A 121 -1.50 -9.07 0.67
N ILE A 122 -2.01 -9.94 -0.21
CA ILE A 122 -1.45 -11.29 -0.46
C ILE A 122 0.01 -11.19 -0.89
N GLU A 123 0.35 -10.20 -1.73
CA GLU A 123 1.73 -9.97 -2.21
C GLU A 123 2.70 -9.58 -1.08
N LEU A 124 2.17 -9.11 0.05
CA LEU A 124 2.95 -8.72 1.23
C LEU A 124 3.16 -9.87 2.22
N LEU A 125 2.49 -11.02 2.02
CA LEU A 125 2.61 -12.18 2.89
C LEU A 125 3.91 -12.93 2.59
N LYS A 126 4.99 -12.52 3.24
CA LYS A 126 6.26 -13.27 3.25
C LYS A 126 6.30 -14.21 4.46
N ASN A 127 7.31 -15.07 4.52
CA ASN A 127 7.52 -16.00 5.64
C ASN A 127 7.83 -15.21 6.93
N ARG A 128 6.80 -14.90 7.69
CA ARG A 128 6.84 -14.15 8.95
C ARG A 128 6.14 -14.97 10.05
N THR A 129 6.33 -14.60 11.31
CA THR A 129 5.74 -15.37 12.43
C THR A 129 4.30 -14.94 12.73
N LYS A 130 4.03 -13.65 12.79
CA LYS A 130 2.72 -13.06 13.14
C LYS A 130 2.32 -12.00 12.14
N LEU A 131 1.03 -11.91 11.83
CA LEU A 131 0.50 -10.90 10.94
C LEU A 131 -0.54 -10.04 11.65
N TYR A 132 -0.28 -8.74 11.73
CA TYR A 132 -1.18 -7.72 12.27
C TYR A 132 -1.83 -6.95 11.11
N ALA A 133 -3.15 -6.92 11.06
CA ALA A 133 -3.90 -6.17 10.06
C ALA A 133 -5.25 -5.71 10.62
N ASP A 134 -5.93 -4.84 9.89
CA ASP A 134 -7.27 -4.43 10.26
C ASP A 134 -8.33 -5.49 9.91
N SER A 135 -9.57 -5.25 10.32
CA SER A 135 -10.66 -6.20 10.11
C SER A 135 -11.08 -6.34 8.64
N ALA A 136 -10.67 -5.43 7.74
CA ALA A 136 -10.97 -5.55 6.32
C ALA A 136 -10.27 -6.77 5.71
N TYR A 137 -9.03 -7.03 6.11
CA TYR A 137 -8.27 -8.20 5.63
C TYR A 137 -8.91 -9.54 6.01
N ARG A 138 -9.63 -9.60 7.16
CA ARG A 138 -10.34 -10.81 7.60
C ARG A 138 -11.50 -11.19 6.67
N ASN A 139 -12.08 -10.23 5.96
CA ASN A 139 -13.18 -10.45 5.03
C ASN A 139 -12.71 -10.85 3.60
N CYS A 140 -11.43 -11.12 3.41
CA CYS A 140 -10.87 -11.61 2.15
C CYS A 140 -10.49 -13.09 2.31
N ASP A 141 -11.30 -13.98 1.74
CA ASP A 141 -11.10 -15.42 1.89
C ASP A 141 -9.78 -15.89 1.30
N GLU A 142 -9.36 -15.31 0.17
CA GLU A 142 -8.08 -15.62 -0.48
C GLU A 142 -6.91 -15.23 0.44
N PHE A 143 -6.98 -14.05 1.07
CA PHE A 143 -5.97 -13.60 2.01
C PHE A 143 -5.87 -14.54 3.23
N MET A 144 -7.02 -14.94 3.77
CA MET A 144 -7.07 -15.84 4.92
C MET A 144 -6.59 -17.25 4.57
N LYS A 145 -6.87 -17.74 3.35
CA LYS A 145 -6.34 -19.03 2.85
C LYS A 145 -4.82 -18.96 2.72
N GLU A 146 -4.28 -17.91 2.11
CA GLU A 146 -2.84 -17.78 1.93
C GLU A 146 -2.10 -17.57 3.26
N LEU A 147 -2.70 -16.85 4.21
CA LEU A 147 -2.19 -16.71 5.56
C LEU A 147 -2.04 -18.06 6.26
N LYS A 148 -3.06 -18.93 6.17
CA LYS A 148 -3.03 -20.29 6.74
C LYS A 148 -1.99 -21.16 6.04
N LYS A 149 -1.92 -21.13 4.70
CA LYS A 149 -0.94 -21.87 3.89
C LYS A 149 0.50 -21.54 4.29
N LYS A 150 0.77 -20.28 4.65
CA LYS A 150 2.08 -19.82 5.12
C LYS A 150 2.30 -20.00 6.64
N ASN A 151 1.38 -20.65 7.35
CA ASN A 151 1.44 -20.88 8.80
C ASN A 151 1.67 -19.59 9.61
N LEU A 152 1.10 -18.46 9.18
CA LEU A 152 1.22 -17.19 9.87
C LEU A 152 0.23 -17.14 11.04
N VAL A 153 0.69 -16.67 12.22
CA VAL A 153 -0.18 -16.45 13.36
C VAL A 153 -1.09 -15.23 13.07
N ASP A 154 -2.40 -15.50 13.02
CA ASP A 154 -3.43 -14.48 12.80
C ASP A 154 -3.54 -13.51 13.98
N LYS A 155 -3.20 -12.26 13.74
CA LYS A 155 -3.43 -11.09 14.60
C LYS A 155 -4.21 -10.00 13.87
N ILE A 156 -5.20 -10.41 13.06
CA ILE A 156 -6.11 -9.52 12.35
C ILE A 156 -7.27 -9.16 13.28
N CYS A 157 -7.67 -7.89 13.31
CA CYS A 157 -8.79 -7.44 14.12
C CYS A 157 -10.09 -8.17 13.75
N PHE A 158 -10.90 -8.48 14.76
CA PHE A 158 -12.27 -8.97 14.57
C PHE A 158 -13.17 -7.82 14.12
N LYS A 159 -14.16 -8.13 13.28
CA LYS A 159 -15.16 -7.18 12.82
C LYS A 159 -16.51 -7.47 13.48
N GLY A 160 -17.09 -6.45 14.08
CA GLY A 160 -18.49 -6.51 14.53
C GLY A 160 -19.44 -6.16 13.40
N TYR A 161 -20.63 -6.72 13.45
CA TYR A 161 -21.74 -6.43 12.53
C TYR A 161 -22.96 -5.96 13.33
N ARG A 162 -23.91 -5.28 12.67
CA ARG A 162 -25.11 -4.73 13.32
C ARG A 162 -25.85 -5.77 14.17
N ASN A 163 -25.98 -7.00 13.66
CA ASN A 163 -26.70 -8.09 14.34
C ASN A 163 -25.79 -9.07 15.08
N LYS A 164 -24.48 -8.84 15.07
CA LYS A 164 -23.45 -9.65 15.75
C LYS A 164 -22.33 -8.75 16.26
N PRO A 165 -22.57 -8.03 17.37
CA PRO A 165 -21.55 -7.19 17.96
C PRO A 165 -20.38 -8.02 18.47
N LEU A 166 -19.20 -7.38 18.61
CA LEU A 166 -18.03 -8.03 19.17
C LEU A 166 -18.26 -8.41 20.64
N LYS A 167 -17.86 -9.62 20.99
CA LYS A 167 -17.80 -10.08 22.37
C LYS A 167 -16.72 -9.31 23.14
N GLU A 168 -16.84 -9.19 24.46
CA GLU A 168 -15.85 -8.49 25.30
C GLU A 168 -14.44 -9.05 25.16
N LYS A 169 -14.29 -10.36 25.02
CA LYS A 169 -13.01 -11.01 24.74
C LYS A 169 -12.39 -10.54 23.41
N GLU A 170 -13.20 -10.43 22.34
CA GLU A 170 -12.76 -9.96 21.03
C GLU A 170 -12.39 -8.48 21.05
N LYS A 171 -13.13 -7.64 21.78
CA LYS A 171 -12.78 -6.23 22.01
C LYS A 171 -11.43 -6.08 22.68
N LYS A 172 -11.17 -6.84 23.76
CA LYS A 172 -9.87 -6.86 24.46
C LYS A 172 -8.73 -7.29 23.55
N ILE A 173 -8.94 -8.29 22.70
CA ILE A 173 -7.96 -8.74 21.69
C ILE A 173 -7.72 -7.62 20.66
N ASN A 174 -8.79 -7.02 20.11
CA ASN A 174 -8.68 -5.91 19.16
C ASN A 174 -7.90 -4.72 19.73
N THR A 175 -8.10 -4.38 21.00
CA THR A 175 -7.34 -3.31 21.67
C THR A 175 -5.83 -3.61 21.68
N LYS A 176 -5.45 -4.85 21.98
CA LYS A 176 -4.03 -5.27 21.94
C LYS A 176 -3.45 -5.20 20.52
N ILE A 177 -4.21 -5.65 19.53
CA ILE A 177 -3.82 -5.61 18.11
C ILE A 177 -3.69 -4.17 17.64
N ALA A 178 -4.68 -3.32 17.93
CA ALA A 178 -4.71 -1.92 17.53
C ALA A 178 -3.49 -1.12 18.08
N ARG A 179 -3.08 -1.40 19.31
CA ARG A 179 -1.89 -0.78 19.92
C ARG A 179 -0.60 -1.09 19.14
N ILE A 180 -0.49 -2.29 18.55
CA ILE A 180 0.66 -2.63 17.69
C ILE A 180 0.48 -2.01 16.30
N ARG A 181 -0.72 -2.09 15.74
CA ARG A 181 -1.03 -1.54 14.40
C ARG A 181 -0.85 -0.03 14.32
N SER A 182 -1.13 0.71 15.39
CA SER A 182 -0.95 2.18 15.38
C SER A 182 0.46 2.62 14.96
N ARG A 183 1.44 1.74 15.05
CA ARG A 183 2.82 2.02 14.59
C ARG A 183 2.91 2.25 13.08
N VAL A 184 2.04 1.66 12.27
CA VAL A 184 2.01 1.91 10.81
C VAL A 184 1.45 3.30 10.48
N GLU A 185 0.57 3.83 11.32
CA GLU A 185 0.06 5.19 11.17
C GLU A 185 1.17 6.23 11.33
N HIS A 186 2.14 5.99 12.23
CA HIS A 186 3.35 6.81 12.35
C HIS A 186 4.21 6.74 11.07
N VAL A 187 4.31 5.55 10.45
CA VAL A 187 5.02 5.39 9.17
C VAL A 187 4.36 6.22 8.09
N PHE A 188 3.05 6.11 7.93
CA PHE A 188 2.31 6.91 6.96
C PHE A 188 2.33 8.40 7.26
N GLY A 189 2.30 8.78 8.55
CA GLY A 189 2.43 10.18 8.98
C GLY A 189 3.78 10.78 8.59
N ASP A 190 4.88 10.09 8.88
CA ASP A 190 6.23 10.54 8.51
C ASP A 190 6.41 10.57 6.99
N MET A 191 5.94 9.55 6.25
CA MET A 191 5.96 9.59 4.79
C MET A 191 5.25 10.82 4.21
N LYS A 192 4.11 11.19 4.76
CA LYS A 192 3.35 12.39 4.34
C LYS A 192 4.04 13.70 4.68
N SER A 193 4.92 13.73 5.67
CA SER A 193 5.65 14.94 6.08
C SER A 193 6.72 15.36 5.06
N PHE A 194 7.36 14.41 4.39
CA PHE A 194 8.42 14.69 3.42
C PHE A 194 8.02 14.43 1.96
N SER A 195 6.92 13.71 1.71
CA SER A 195 6.40 13.50 0.36
C SER A 195 5.20 14.42 0.09
N ASN A 196 5.00 14.78 -1.17
CA ASN A 196 3.80 15.49 -1.56
C ASN A 196 2.57 14.61 -1.28
N LYS A 197 1.48 15.23 -0.81
CA LYS A 197 0.19 14.54 -0.58
C LYS A 197 -0.41 13.97 -1.87
N MET A 198 0.07 14.43 -3.03
CA MET A 198 -0.45 14.08 -4.35
C MET A 198 0.68 13.60 -5.26
N ILE A 199 0.45 12.49 -5.95
CA ILE A 199 1.32 12.00 -7.03
C ILE A 199 0.94 12.73 -8.32
N ARG A 200 1.92 13.34 -9.00
CA ARG A 200 1.70 14.06 -10.27
C ARG A 200 2.14 13.26 -11.49
N THR A 201 2.66 12.06 -11.31
CA THR A 201 2.99 11.17 -12.42
C THR A 201 1.75 10.46 -12.94
N ILE A 202 1.71 10.19 -14.22
CA ILE A 202 0.61 9.52 -14.92
C ILE A 202 0.98 8.06 -15.17
N GLY A 203 0.05 7.15 -14.83
CA GLY A 203 0.17 5.72 -15.06
C GLY A 203 0.76 4.95 -13.87
N LEU A 204 0.31 3.71 -13.74
CA LEU A 204 0.63 2.83 -12.60
C LEU A 204 2.13 2.57 -12.46
N GLU A 205 2.85 2.36 -13.56
CA GLU A 205 4.29 2.04 -13.49
C GLU A 205 5.12 3.22 -12.96
N ARG A 206 4.76 4.45 -13.32
CA ARG A 206 5.41 5.64 -12.74
C ARG A 206 5.01 5.85 -11.29
N ALA A 207 3.76 5.53 -10.93
CA ALA A 207 3.31 5.55 -9.54
C ALA A 207 4.07 4.51 -8.69
N LYS A 208 4.26 3.28 -9.20
CA LYS A 208 5.08 2.24 -8.54
C LYS A 208 6.50 2.72 -8.28
N PHE A 209 7.15 3.33 -9.29
CA PHE A 209 8.50 3.87 -9.13
C PHE A 209 8.54 4.98 -8.06
N GLN A 210 7.61 5.94 -8.11
CA GLN A 210 7.59 7.06 -7.17
C GLN A 210 7.30 6.60 -5.74
N LEU A 211 6.35 5.69 -5.55
CA LEU A 211 6.02 5.15 -4.23
C LEU A 211 7.13 4.25 -3.69
N GLY A 212 7.77 3.47 -4.55
CA GLY A 212 8.97 2.72 -4.17
C GLY A 212 10.09 3.64 -3.65
N LEU A 213 10.32 4.77 -4.32
CA LEU A 213 11.31 5.77 -3.88
C LEU A 213 10.91 6.40 -2.53
N ILE A 214 9.64 6.74 -2.33
CA ILE A 214 9.14 7.28 -1.05
C ILE A 214 9.35 6.26 0.08
N ASN A 215 9.01 4.98 -0.15
CA ASN A 215 9.21 3.91 0.81
C ASN A 215 10.71 3.72 1.16
N LEU A 216 11.59 3.83 0.16
CA LEU A 216 13.03 3.73 0.34
C LEU A 216 13.59 4.92 1.13
N ILE A 217 13.18 6.14 0.81
CA ILE A 217 13.57 7.36 1.54
C ILE A 217 13.12 7.27 2.99
N PHE A 218 11.90 6.79 3.25
CA PHE A 218 11.44 6.54 4.62
C PHE A 218 12.39 5.60 5.36
N ASN A 219 12.77 4.48 4.73
CA ASN A 219 13.69 3.53 5.33
C ASN A 219 15.09 4.13 5.58
N PHE A 220 15.62 4.95 4.66
CA PHE A 220 16.89 5.67 4.87
C PHE A 220 16.82 6.64 6.04
N ARG A 221 15.77 7.47 6.10
CA ARG A 221 15.56 8.40 7.24
C ARG A 221 15.45 7.65 8.56
N ARG A 222 14.72 6.52 8.55
CA ARG A 222 14.57 5.68 9.74
C ARG A 222 15.89 5.03 10.15
N PHE A 223 16.70 4.60 9.19
CA PHE A 223 18.04 4.07 9.46
C PHE A 223 18.95 5.13 10.04
N ALA A 224 19.01 6.32 9.45
CA ALA A 224 19.79 7.45 9.97
C ALA A 224 19.42 7.78 11.43
N PHE A 225 18.14 7.77 11.78
CA PHE A 225 17.68 7.97 13.17
C PHE A 225 18.21 6.91 14.14
N TYR A 226 18.48 5.68 13.70
CA TYR A 226 19.05 4.65 14.56
C TYR A 226 20.58 4.73 14.67
N GLN A 227 21.22 5.52 13.82
CA GLN A 227 22.69 5.75 13.85
C GLN A 227 23.07 7.02 14.64
N SER A 228 22.11 7.92 14.87
CA SER A 228 22.25 9.11 15.73
C SER A 228 22.02 8.75 17.20
#